data_9f8bd1a52dbf98d77f993cc692bb78f1
#
_entry.id   9f8bd1a52dbf98d77f993cc692bb78f1
#
_cell.length_a   1.000
_cell.length_b   1.000
_cell.length_c   1.000
_cell.angle_alpha   90.00
_cell.angle_beta   90.00
_cell.angle_gamma   90.00
#
_symmetry.space_group_name_H-M   'P 1'
#
loop_
_entity.id
_entity.type
_entity.pdbx_description
1 polymer ?
#
loop_
_entity_poly.entity_id
_entity_poly.type
_entity_poly.pdbx_seq_one_letter_code
_entity_poly.pdbx_strand_id
1 'polypeptide(L)'
;LSLGLADVHKDRITVDSWEFEKAVMLFTDSRGREHEFQLGAYQTDFHTGGFREFSLVYLGKGTAADYSQADVAGKLVLIDINQRDEWWINFPVYQARLKGAAALIAVQEQGYGEISDTALNAQDIAGPADAPAFSMSRADAGVLKAAMGEENQVRVRLDASSTVLKDQETYNIIGTIPGTEEGMILLSAHYDSYFSGFQDDNAAVAM
;
A
#
# COMPACT_ATOMS: atom_id res chain seq x y z
N LEU A 1 36.70 2.61 10.08
CA LEU A 1 36.81 4.05 9.85
C LEU A 1 35.98 4.77 10.90
N SER A 2 36.62 5.54 11.82
CA SER A 2 35.90 6.43 12.73
C SER A 2 35.45 7.66 11.93
N LEU A 3 34.14 7.88 11.85
CA LEU A 3 33.57 9.07 11.21
C LEU A 3 33.53 10.30 12.13
N GLY A 4 34.14 10.21 13.31
CA GLY A 4 34.18 11.32 14.28
C GLY A 4 32.88 11.52 15.07
N LEU A 5 31.92 10.59 14.95
CA LEU A 5 30.71 10.61 15.78
C LEU A 5 31.02 10.17 17.20
N ALA A 6 30.51 10.92 18.16
CA ALA A 6 30.50 10.57 19.57
C ALA A 6 29.17 9.95 19.97
N ASP A 7 29.17 9.20 21.05
CA ASP A 7 27.96 8.63 21.67
C ASP A 7 27.02 7.90 20.68
N VAL A 8 27.64 7.05 19.84
CA VAL A 8 26.86 6.25 18.87
C VAL A 8 26.18 5.09 19.59
N HIS A 9 24.87 5.09 19.58
CA HIS A 9 24.08 4.06 20.25
C HIS A 9 22.78 3.75 19.52
N LYS A 10 22.15 2.63 19.94
CA LYS A 10 20.80 2.25 19.50
C LYS A 10 19.80 2.67 20.57
N ASP A 11 18.79 3.42 20.15
CA ASP A 11 17.63 3.73 20.97
C ASP A 11 16.49 2.79 20.59
N ARG A 12 16.05 1.98 21.55
CA ARG A 12 15.05 0.93 21.32
C ARG A 12 13.66 1.53 21.29
N ILE A 13 12.92 1.20 20.23
CA ILE A 13 11.51 1.55 20.10
C ILE A 13 10.67 0.33 19.76
N THR A 14 9.36 0.44 19.93
CA THR A 14 8.39 -0.60 19.57
C THR A 14 7.46 -0.06 18.49
N VAL A 15 7.26 -0.84 17.43
CA VAL A 15 6.41 -0.50 16.30
C VAL A 15 5.56 -1.69 15.88
N ASP A 16 4.52 -1.46 15.12
CA ASP A 16 3.85 -2.52 14.39
C ASP A 16 4.68 -2.84 13.13
N SER A 17 4.96 -4.10 12.91
CA SER A 17 5.53 -4.60 11.66
C SER A 17 4.49 -5.37 10.85
N TRP A 18 4.83 -5.80 9.66
CA TRP A 18 3.95 -6.61 8.83
C TRP A 18 4.74 -7.61 8.00
N GLU A 19 4.09 -8.71 7.69
CA GLU A 19 4.62 -9.76 6.82
C GLU A 19 3.63 -9.98 5.68
N PHE A 20 4.12 -9.83 4.45
CA PHE A 20 3.36 -10.08 3.25
C PHE A 20 3.83 -11.38 2.61
N GLU A 21 2.96 -12.37 2.54
CA GLU A 21 3.24 -13.65 1.92
C GLU A 21 2.84 -13.63 0.45
N LYS A 22 1.59 -13.27 0.17
CA LYS A 22 1.03 -13.27 -1.18
C LYS A 22 -0.27 -12.47 -1.28
N ALA A 23 -0.59 -12.04 -2.48
CA ALA A 23 -1.93 -11.67 -2.90
C ALA A 23 -2.09 -11.92 -4.40
N VAL A 24 -2.83 -12.96 -4.75
CA VAL A 24 -3.06 -13.39 -6.13
C VAL A 24 -4.55 -13.33 -6.43
N MET A 25 -4.91 -12.63 -7.49
CA MET A 25 -6.29 -12.52 -7.94
C MET A 25 -6.46 -13.24 -9.29
N LEU A 26 -7.52 -14.06 -9.40
CA LEU A 26 -7.91 -14.73 -10.62
C LEU A 26 -9.22 -14.12 -11.14
N PHE A 27 -9.26 -13.88 -12.43
CA PHE A 27 -10.44 -13.40 -13.15
C PHE A 27 -10.63 -14.20 -14.43
N THR A 28 -11.87 -14.67 -14.66
CA THR A 28 -12.23 -15.35 -15.92
C THR A 28 -13.04 -14.39 -16.78
N ASP A 29 -12.55 -14.08 -17.98
CA ASP A 29 -13.22 -13.17 -18.91
C ASP A 29 -14.42 -13.84 -19.60
N SER A 30 -15.19 -13.07 -20.37
CA SER A 30 -16.38 -13.55 -21.10
C SER A 30 -16.08 -14.61 -22.17
N ARG A 31 -14.80 -14.81 -22.52
CA ARG A 31 -14.33 -15.83 -23.47
C ARG A 31 -13.86 -17.10 -22.78
N GLY A 32 -13.95 -17.15 -21.44
CA GLY A 32 -13.49 -18.27 -20.63
C GLY A 32 -11.97 -18.30 -20.39
N ARG A 33 -11.23 -17.23 -20.71
CA ARG A 33 -9.81 -17.14 -20.44
C ARG A 33 -9.60 -16.68 -19.01
N GLU A 34 -8.78 -17.41 -18.27
CA GLU A 34 -8.34 -17.04 -16.93
C GLU A 34 -7.14 -16.08 -16.98
N HIS A 35 -7.24 -15.01 -16.22
CA HIS A 35 -6.19 -14.04 -15.98
C HIS A 35 -5.74 -14.15 -14.54
N GLU A 36 -4.45 -14.13 -14.32
CA GLU A 36 -3.83 -14.11 -12.98
C GLU A 36 -3.16 -12.76 -12.78
N PHE A 37 -3.50 -12.09 -11.68
CA PHE A 37 -2.96 -10.79 -11.31
C PHE A 37 -2.24 -10.89 -9.97
N GLN A 38 -1.04 -10.34 -9.90
CA GLN A 38 -0.30 -10.17 -8.65
C GLN A 38 -0.67 -8.81 -8.04
N LEU A 39 -1.01 -8.80 -6.75
CA LEU A 39 -1.26 -7.60 -6.00
C LEU A 39 -0.12 -7.31 -5.05
N GLY A 40 0.16 -6.03 -4.81
CA GLY A 40 1.02 -5.59 -3.72
C GLY A 40 0.20 -5.27 -2.47
N ALA A 41 0.87 -5.22 -1.32
CA ALA A 41 0.27 -4.73 -0.08
C ALA A 41 1.31 -4.00 0.74
N TYR A 42 0.85 -3.14 1.66
CA TYR A 42 1.67 -2.45 2.63
C TYR A 42 0.86 -2.29 3.93
N GLN A 43 1.39 -2.77 5.04
CA GLN A 43 0.77 -2.72 6.37
C GLN A 43 -0.67 -3.25 6.44
N THR A 44 -0.98 -4.26 5.63
CA THR A 44 -2.32 -4.84 5.52
C THR A 44 -2.40 -6.14 6.34
N ASP A 45 -3.48 -6.30 7.11
CA ASP A 45 -3.84 -7.56 7.77
C ASP A 45 -5.02 -8.17 7.02
N PHE A 46 -4.79 -9.24 6.27
CA PHE A 46 -5.83 -9.86 5.47
C PHE A 46 -5.50 -11.31 5.10
N HIS A 47 -6.45 -12.23 5.38
CA HIS A 47 -6.29 -13.65 5.10
C HIS A 47 -7.54 -14.25 4.47
N THR A 48 -7.38 -14.91 3.35
CA THR A 48 -8.47 -15.63 2.70
C THR A 48 -8.48 -17.13 3.00
N GLY A 49 -7.34 -17.69 3.41
CA GLY A 49 -7.21 -19.14 3.65
C GLY A 49 -7.34 -19.96 2.36
N GLY A 50 -6.84 -19.46 1.24
CA GLY A 50 -6.99 -19.97 -0.11
C GLY A 50 -7.90 -19.10 -0.97
N PHE A 51 -8.14 -19.49 -2.23
CA PHE A 51 -8.98 -18.72 -3.14
C PHE A 51 -10.43 -18.60 -2.64
N ARG A 52 -10.90 -17.36 -2.46
CA ARG A 52 -12.29 -17.03 -2.15
C ARG A 52 -12.87 -16.14 -3.23
N GLU A 53 -14.16 -16.32 -3.51
CA GLU A 53 -14.91 -15.49 -4.46
C GLU A 53 -15.31 -14.16 -3.82
N PHE A 54 -15.16 -13.08 -4.60
CA PHE A 54 -15.62 -11.74 -4.28
C PHE A 54 -16.27 -11.10 -5.51
N SER A 55 -17.23 -10.21 -5.26
CA SER A 55 -17.57 -9.18 -6.24
C SER A 55 -16.53 -8.06 -6.12
N LEU A 56 -16.00 -7.60 -7.24
CA LEU A 56 -15.11 -6.43 -7.33
C LEU A 56 -15.88 -5.30 -8.01
N VAL A 57 -15.97 -4.16 -7.33
CA VAL A 57 -16.70 -2.97 -7.80
C VAL A 57 -15.70 -1.85 -8.06
N TYR A 58 -15.80 -1.19 -9.22
CA TYR A 58 -14.98 -0.03 -9.54
C TYR A 58 -15.68 1.26 -9.15
N LEU A 59 -15.03 2.09 -8.35
CA LEU A 59 -15.56 3.35 -7.78
C LEU A 59 -14.75 4.59 -8.18
N GLY A 60 -14.17 4.62 -9.37
CA GLY A 60 -13.44 5.81 -9.84
C GLY A 60 -12.34 6.21 -8.85
N LYS A 61 -12.47 7.38 -8.23
CA LYS A 61 -11.50 7.91 -7.27
C LYS A 61 -11.73 7.46 -5.81
N GLY A 62 -12.79 6.75 -5.54
CA GLY A 62 -13.14 6.32 -4.18
C GLY A 62 -13.43 7.48 -3.23
N THR A 63 -14.04 8.54 -3.73
CA THR A 63 -14.49 9.66 -2.89
C THR A 63 -15.69 9.26 -2.03
N ALA A 64 -15.98 10.05 -1.00
CA ALA A 64 -17.17 9.81 -0.17
C ALA A 64 -18.47 9.82 -1.00
N ALA A 65 -18.52 10.61 -2.08
CA ALA A 65 -19.65 10.64 -3.01
C ALA A 65 -19.75 9.34 -3.80
N ASP A 66 -18.64 8.78 -4.30
CA ASP A 66 -18.61 7.50 -5.02
C ASP A 66 -19.13 6.38 -4.13
N TYR A 67 -18.64 6.30 -2.90
CA TYR A 67 -19.10 5.30 -1.92
C TYR A 67 -20.56 5.48 -1.50
N SER A 68 -21.12 6.69 -1.56
CA SER A 68 -22.53 6.93 -1.19
C SER A 68 -23.50 6.34 -2.19
N GLN A 69 -23.09 6.09 -3.43
CA GLN A 69 -23.92 5.59 -4.52
C GLN A 69 -23.79 4.08 -4.74
N ALA A 70 -22.90 3.40 -4.01
CA ALA A 70 -22.58 1.99 -4.23
C ALA A 70 -22.76 1.16 -2.97
N ASP A 71 -23.32 -0.05 -3.14
CA ASP A 71 -23.25 -1.09 -2.13
C ASP A 71 -21.92 -1.84 -2.26
N VAL A 72 -21.05 -1.68 -1.26
CA VAL A 72 -19.71 -2.29 -1.23
C VAL A 72 -19.53 -3.28 -0.08
N ALA A 73 -20.57 -3.52 0.71
CA ALA A 73 -20.48 -4.39 1.88
C ALA A 73 -20.02 -5.81 1.47
N GLY A 74 -18.89 -6.26 2.05
CA GLY A 74 -18.28 -7.56 1.77
C GLY A 74 -17.64 -7.70 0.39
N LYS A 75 -17.60 -6.64 -0.41
CA LYS A 75 -16.98 -6.65 -1.75
C LYS A 75 -15.56 -6.11 -1.72
N LEU A 76 -14.79 -6.40 -2.78
CA LEU A 76 -13.55 -5.69 -3.08
C LEU A 76 -13.89 -4.39 -3.82
N VAL A 77 -13.16 -3.33 -3.53
CA VAL A 77 -13.35 -2.02 -4.17
C VAL A 77 -12.10 -1.68 -4.95
N LEU A 78 -12.23 -1.42 -6.25
CA LEU A 78 -11.16 -0.96 -7.12
C LEU A 78 -11.29 0.56 -7.31
N ILE A 79 -10.18 1.29 -7.12
CA ILE A 79 -10.12 2.75 -7.34
C ILE A 79 -8.87 3.15 -8.10
N ASP A 80 -8.93 4.30 -8.74
CA ASP A 80 -7.78 4.97 -9.33
C ASP A 80 -7.30 6.09 -8.42
N ILE A 81 -6.01 6.12 -8.17
CA ILE A 81 -5.37 7.16 -7.38
C ILE A 81 -4.38 7.96 -8.23
N ASN A 82 -4.21 9.23 -7.88
CA ASN A 82 -3.24 10.11 -8.49
C ASN A 82 -2.40 10.77 -7.40
N GLN A 83 -1.25 10.19 -7.08
CA GLN A 83 -0.36 10.69 -6.03
C GLN A 83 0.26 12.06 -6.35
N ARG A 84 0.22 12.50 -7.58
CA ARG A 84 0.70 13.83 -7.95
C ARG A 84 -0.23 14.94 -7.47
N ASP A 85 -1.54 14.70 -7.57
CA ASP A 85 -2.57 15.71 -7.26
C ASP A 85 -3.22 15.46 -5.90
N GLU A 86 -3.15 14.21 -5.39
CA GLU A 86 -3.80 13.74 -4.18
C GLU A 86 -2.75 13.13 -3.26
N TRP A 87 -2.18 13.96 -2.41
CA TRP A 87 -1.20 13.55 -1.42
C TRP A 87 -1.87 12.79 -0.28
N TRP A 88 -1.35 11.64 0.12
CA TRP A 88 -1.86 10.81 1.23
C TRP A 88 -3.26 10.23 1.01
N ILE A 89 -3.31 9.08 0.41
CA ILE A 89 -4.54 8.44 -0.06
C ILE A 89 -5.15 7.51 0.99
N ASN A 90 -5.25 7.98 2.22
CA ASN A 90 -5.89 7.21 3.28
C ASN A 90 -7.42 7.29 3.22
N PHE A 91 -7.97 8.35 2.65
CA PHE A 91 -9.41 8.58 2.60
C PHE A 91 -10.19 7.45 1.95
N PRO A 92 -9.84 6.96 0.76
CA PRO A 92 -10.52 5.84 0.12
C PRO A 92 -10.47 4.56 0.94
N VAL A 93 -9.36 4.31 1.64
CA VAL A 93 -9.20 3.15 2.53
C VAL A 93 -10.16 3.23 3.70
N TYR A 94 -10.25 4.37 4.36
CA TYR A 94 -11.19 4.61 5.46
C TYR A 94 -12.64 4.53 5.00
N GLN A 95 -12.98 5.07 3.82
CA GLN A 95 -14.31 4.98 3.26
C GLN A 95 -14.70 3.52 2.97
N ALA A 96 -13.80 2.74 2.38
CA ALA A 96 -14.01 1.32 2.14
C ALA A 96 -14.35 0.58 3.46
N ARG A 97 -13.54 0.80 4.50
CA ARG A 97 -13.77 0.22 5.82
C ARG A 97 -15.12 0.64 6.41
N LEU A 98 -15.41 1.95 6.43
CA LEU A 98 -16.67 2.49 7.00
C LEU A 98 -17.91 1.95 6.28
N LYS A 99 -17.80 1.60 5.02
CA LYS A 99 -18.88 1.02 4.21
C LYS A 99 -18.89 -0.50 4.22
N GLY A 100 -18.00 -1.13 4.98
CA GLY A 100 -17.95 -2.58 5.16
C GLY A 100 -17.41 -3.34 3.96
N ALA A 101 -16.62 -2.71 3.10
CA ALA A 101 -15.89 -3.40 2.04
C ALA A 101 -14.92 -4.43 2.63
N ALA A 102 -14.71 -5.55 1.93
CA ALA A 102 -13.75 -6.57 2.35
C ALA A 102 -12.31 -6.08 2.26
N ALA A 103 -11.96 -5.39 1.18
CA ALA A 103 -10.68 -4.71 0.99
C ALA A 103 -10.77 -3.66 -0.12
N LEU A 104 -9.84 -2.71 -0.10
CA LEU A 104 -9.60 -1.77 -1.19
C LEU A 104 -8.49 -2.30 -2.09
N ILE A 105 -8.58 -2.03 -3.40
CA ILE A 105 -7.50 -2.23 -4.37
C ILE A 105 -7.28 -0.89 -5.07
N ALA A 106 -6.07 -0.34 -4.93
CA ALA A 106 -5.71 0.93 -5.53
C ALA A 106 -4.84 0.74 -6.76
N VAL A 107 -5.13 1.52 -7.79
CA VAL A 107 -4.36 1.59 -9.03
C VAL A 107 -3.79 2.98 -9.15
N GLN A 108 -2.46 3.10 -9.22
CA GLN A 108 -1.83 4.38 -9.39
C GLN A 108 -1.84 4.80 -10.85
N GLU A 109 -2.60 5.86 -11.18
CA GLU A 109 -2.65 6.40 -12.53
C GLU A 109 -1.44 7.29 -12.84
N GLN A 110 -1.06 8.14 -11.89
CA GLN A 110 0.04 9.09 -12.03
C GLN A 110 0.77 9.28 -10.70
N GLY A 111 2.00 9.77 -10.77
CA GLY A 111 2.83 10.10 -9.63
C GLY A 111 3.81 11.22 -9.98
N TYR A 112 4.81 11.43 -9.15
CA TYR A 112 5.84 12.46 -9.38
C TYR A 112 6.82 12.13 -10.49
N GLY A 113 6.89 10.88 -10.92
CA GLY A 113 7.73 10.41 -12.00
C GLY A 113 6.97 9.54 -12.98
N GLU A 114 7.69 9.00 -13.95
CA GLU A 114 7.15 8.02 -14.87
C GLU A 114 6.94 6.67 -14.14
N ILE A 115 5.73 6.13 -14.23
CA ILE A 115 5.35 4.87 -13.59
C ILE A 115 5.06 3.85 -14.67
N SER A 116 5.73 2.68 -14.60
CA SER A 116 5.44 1.56 -15.47
C SER A 116 3.99 1.09 -15.35
N ASP A 117 3.39 0.69 -16.47
CA ASP A 117 2.03 0.12 -16.47
C ASP A 117 1.91 -1.19 -15.66
N THR A 118 3.04 -1.86 -15.41
CA THR A 118 3.11 -3.11 -14.63
C THR A 118 3.54 -2.90 -13.18
N ALA A 119 3.77 -1.66 -12.74
CA ALA A 119 4.18 -1.37 -11.36
C ALA A 119 3.03 -1.55 -10.37
N LEU A 120 3.34 -2.15 -9.23
CA LEU A 120 2.45 -2.29 -8.07
C LEU A 120 2.65 -1.12 -7.09
N ASN A 121 2.69 0.09 -7.59
CA ASN A 121 3.16 1.25 -6.85
C ASN A 121 2.02 2.01 -6.18
N ALA A 122 1.52 1.50 -5.07
CA ALA A 122 0.52 2.20 -4.25
C ALA A 122 0.85 2.04 -2.76
N GLN A 123 2.06 2.46 -2.38
CA GLN A 123 2.58 2.35 -1.02
C GLN A 123 1.83 3.22 -0.01
N ASP A 124 1.27 4.34 -0.44
CA ASP A 124 0.62 5.31 0.45
C ASP A 124 -0.87 5.00 0.72
N ILE A 125 -1.32 3.80 0.39
CA ILE A 125 -2.68 3.36 0.68
C ILE A 125 -2.83 2.73 2.06
N ALA A 126 -1.78 2.70 2.85
CA ALA A 126 -1.81 2.12 4.18
C ALA A 126 -2.88 2.78 5.06
N GLY A 127 -3.70 1.95 5.64
CA GLY A 127 -4.68 2.30 6.66
C GLY A 127 -4.37 1.58 7.98
N PRO A 128 -5.25 1.65 8.96
CA PRO A 128 -5.16 0.76 10.13
C PRO A 128 -5.30 -0.71 9.71
N ALA A 129 -4.78 -1.62 10.51
CA ALA A 129 -4.76 -3.06 10.22
C ALA A 129 -6.14 -3.64 9.83
N ASP A 130 -7.22 -3.06 10.35
CA ASP A 130 -8.60 -3.45 10.07
C ASP A 130 -9.23 -2.75 8.84
N ALA A 131 -8.41 -2.08 8.03
CA ALA A 131 -8.80 -1.48 6.76
C ALA A 131 -7.90 -2.03 5.62
N PRO A 132 -8.10 -3.28 5.20
CA PRO A 132 -7.23 -3.93 4.24
C PRO A 132 -7.17 -3.21 2.90
N ALA A 133 -5.96 -3.04 2.38
CA ALA A 133 -5.72 -2.40 1.10
C ALA A 133 -4.59 -3.09 0.33
N PHE A 134 -4.77 -3.19 -0.97
CA PHE A 134 -3.85 -3.77 -1.93
C PHE A 134 -3.57 -2.77 -3.06
N SER A 135 -2.48 -2.98 -3.76
CA SER A 135 -2.19 -2.28 -5.02
C SER A 135 -2.27 -3.22 -6.20
N MET A 136 -2.66 -2.69 -7.36
CA MET A 136 -2.74 -3.39 -8.63
C MET A 136 -2.09 -2.56 -9.73
N SER A 137 -1.47 -3.22 -10.72
CA SER A 137 -0.90 -2.54 -11.87
C SER A 137 -1.98 -1.90 -12.76
N ARG A 138 -1.63 -0.84 -13.49
CA ARG A 138 -2.54 -0.22 -14.46
C ARG A 138 -2.93 -1.17 -15.58
N ALA A 139 -1.98 -1.98 -16.04
CA ALA A 139 -2.22 -2.96 -17.09
C ALA A 139 -3.29 -3.99 -16.67
N ASP A 140 -3.16 -4.55 -15.47
CA ASP A 140 -4.09 -5.54 -14.95
C ASP A 140 -5.47 -4.94 -14.65
N ALA A 141 -5.50 -3.76 -14.04
CA ALA A 141 -6.74 -3.03 -13.81
C ALA A 141 -7.49 -2.70 -15.12
N GLY A 142 -6.74 -2.40 -16.18
CA GLY A 142 -7.31 -2.17 -17.51
C GLY A 142 -8.09 -3.38 -18.04
N VAL A 143 -7.59 -4.59 -17.80
CA VAL A 143 -8.29 -5.85 -18.17
C VAL A 143 -9.61 -5.98 -17.40
N LEU A 144 -9.59 -5.73 -16.09
CA LEU A 144 -10.80 -5.80 -15.24
C LEU A 144 -11.82 -4.74 -15.63
N LYS A 145 -11.41 -3.48 -15.75
CA LYS A 145 -12.29 -2.36 -16.13
C LYS A 145 -12.96 -2.58 -17.49
N ALA A 146 -12.22 -3.11 -18.47
CA ALA A 146 -12.78 -3.43 -19.78
C ALA A 146 -13.85 -4.53 -19.72
N ALA A 147 -13.82 -5.40 -18.71
CA ALA A 147 -14.77 -6.48 -18.53
C ALA A 147 -16.01 -6.10 -17.69
N MET A 148 -15.94 -5.02 -16.92
CA MET A 148 -17.00 -4.63 -15.96
C MET A 148 -18.31 -4.16 -16.61
N GLY A 149 -18.25 -3.60 -17.81
CA GLY A 149 -19.43 -3.08 -18.50
C GLY A 149 -20.15 -1.96 -17.74
N GLU A 150 -21.45 -1.84 -17.93
CA GLU A 150 -22.29 -0.79 -17.32
C GLU A 150 -22.49 -0.96 -15.80
N GLU A 151 -22.36 -2.19 -15.30
CA GLU A 151 -22.55 -2.47 -13.85
C GLU A 151 -21.34 -2.10 -13.01
N ASN A 152 -20.21 -1.75 -13.62
CA ASN A 152 -18.96 -1.44 -12.96
C ASN A 152 -18.50 -2.50 -11.94
N GLN A 153 -18.83 -3.79 -12.20
CA GLN A 153 -18.46 -4.89 -11.32
C GLN A 153 -18.14 -6.18 -12.09
N VAL A 154 -17.29 -7.01 -11.50
CA VAL A 154 -16.96 -8.36 -11.95
C VAL A 154 -16.83 -9.32 -10.78
N ARG A 155 -16.87 -10.63 -11.05
CA ARG A 155 -16.51 -11.65 -10.07
C ARG A 155 -15.04 -12.02 -10.21
N VAL A 156 -14.35 -12.12 -9.09
CA VAL A 156 -12.95 -12.49 -8.99
C VAL A 156 -12.74 -13.52 -7.89
N ARG A 157 -11.62 -14.23 -7.91
CA ARG A 157 -11.15 -15.07 -6.81
C ARG A 157 -9.85 -14.50 -6.28
N LEU A 158 -9.76 -14.27 -4.99
CA LEU A 158 -8.58 -13.73 -4.32
C LEU A 158 -8.03 -14.75 -3.33
N ASP A 159 -6.71 -15.00 -3.40
CA ASP A 159 -5.94 -15.69 -2.39
C ASP A 159 -4.88 -14.73 -1.84
N ALA A 160 -5.05 -14.30 -0.61
CA ALA A 160 -4.17 -13.33 0.04
C ALA A 160 -3.83 -13.75 1.47
N SER A 161 -2.59 -13.48 1.85
CA SER A 161 -2.04 -13.71 3.18
C SER A 161 -1.07 -12.60 3.52
N SER A 162 -1.46 -11.76 4.46
CA SER A 162 -0.66 -10.67 5.00
C SER A 162 -1.05 -10.41 6.45
N THR A 163 -0.07 -10.29 7.34
CA THR A 163 -0.26 -10.19 8.79
C THR A 163 0.40 -8.95 9.33
N VAL A 164 -0.29 -8.21 10.20
CA VAL A 164 0.30 -7.14 11.01
C VAL A 164 0.71 -7.71 12.36
N LEU A 165 1.99 -7.60 12.68
CA LEU A 165 2.59 -8.05 13.93
C LEU A 165 2.72 -6.87 14.89
N LYS A 166 2.06 -6.96 16.05
CA LYS A 166 2.08 -5.91 17.06
C LYS A 166 3.36 -5.91 17.90
N ASP A 167 3.73 -4.74 18.40
CA ASP A 167 4.76 -4.56 19.41
C ASP A 167 6.14 -5.16 19.05
N GLN A 168 6.53 -5.03 17.78
CA GLN A 168 7.83 -5.51 17.30
C GLN A 168 8.95 -4.52 17.64
N GLU A 169 10.10 -5.06 18.04
CA GLU A 169 11.26 -4.25 18.42
C GLU A 169 12.02 -3.74 17.19
N THR A 170 12.31 -2.46 17.18
CA THR A 170 13.23 -1.83 16.25
C THR A 170 14.04 -0.73 16.93
N TYR A 171 14.93 -0.04 16.22
CA TYR A 171 15.88 0.88 16.80
C TYR A 171 16.00 2.17 15.99
N ASN A 172 16.14 3.29 16.68
CA ASN A 172 16.78 4.46 16.12
C ASN A 172 18.29 4.33 16.29
N ILE A 173 19.06 4.81 15.33
CA ILE A 173 20.51 4.92 15.44
C ILE A 173 20.82 6.39 15.70
N ILE A 174 21.45 6.68 16.82
CA ILE A 174 21.75 8.02 17.26
C ILE A 174 23.26 8.19 17.35
N GLY A 175 23.77 9.33 16.91
CA GLY A 175 25.17 9.72 17.07
C GLY A 175 25.27 11.23 17.12
N THR A 176 26.28 11.75 17.84
CA THR A 176 26.47 13.17 18.07
C THR A 176 27.77 13.65 17.45
N ILE A 177 27.76 14.79 16.79
CA ILE A 177 28.94 15.57 16.44
C ILE A 177 29.02 16.69 17.49
N PRO A 178 30.02 16.66 18.42
CA PRO A 178 30.13 17.67 19.43
C PRO A 178 30.37 19.06 18.81
N GLY A 179 29.59 20.04 19.23
CA GLY A 179 29.76 21.45 18.87
C GLY A 179 30.50 22.25 19.96
N THR A 180 30.72 23.52 19.70
CA THR A 180 31.36 24.49 20.63
C THR A 180 30.38 25.49 21.21
N GLU A 181 29.17 25.56 20.67
CA GLU A 181 28.15 26.52 21.06
C GLU A 181 27.01 25.83 21.80
N GLU A 182 26.22 26.58 22.54
CA GLU A 182 24.97 26.12 23.14
C GLU A 182 23.93 25.96 22.01
N GLY A 183 23.15 24.89 22.08
CA GLY A 183 22.13 24.57 21.09
C GLY A 183 22.39 23.26 20.37
N MET A 184 21.41 22.80 19.60
CA MET A 184 21.48 21.54 18.88
C MET A 184 20.85 21.70 17.49
N ILE A 185 21.50 21.15 16.47
CA ILE A 185 20.92 20.92 15.14
C ILE A 185 20.64 19.42 15.04
N LEU A 186 19.39 19.05 14.84
CA LEU A 186 18.98 17.68 14.62
C LEU A 186 18.91 17.40 13.10
N LEU A 187 19.68 16.42 12.64
CA LEU A 187 19.54 15.82 11.32
C LEU A 187 18.83 14.48 11.51
N SER A 188 17.75 14.25 10.78
CA SER A 188 16.93 13.05 10.92
C SER A 188 16.55 12.53 9.55
N ALA A 189 16.67 11.22 9.37
CA ALA A 189 16.20 10.48 8.20
C ALA A 189 15.92 9.02 8.59
N HIS A 190 15.08 8.32 7.84
CA HIS A 190 14.91 6.88 8.03
C HIS A 190 16.00 6.10 7.26
N TYR A 191 16.36 4.91 7.74
CA TYR A 191 17.41 4.08 7.14
C TYR A 191 16.89 2.77 6.53
N ASP A 192 15.61 2.53 6.64
CA ASP A 192 14.92 1.47 5.90
C ASP A 192 14.57 1.92 4.49
N SER A 193 14.16 1.00 3.65
CA SER A 193 13.77 1.28 2.27
C SER A 193 12.55 0.49 1.88
N TYR A 194 11.81 0.99 0.90
CA TYR A 194 10.74 0.23 0.28
C TYR A 194 11.32 -0.86 -0.63
N PHE A 195 11.02 -2.12 -0.31
CA PHE A 195 11.43 -3.29 -1.09
C PHE A 195 12.95 -3.32 -1.36
N SER A 196 13.35 -3.16 -2.61
CA SER A 196 14.75 -3.09 -3.05
C SER A 196 15.21 -1.65 -3.36
N GLY A 197 14.42 -0.65 -2.96
CA GLY A 197 14.76 0.76 -3.16
C GLY A 197 15.98 1.19 -2.36
N PHE A 198 16.67 2.23 -2.83
CA PHE A 198 17.84 2.78 -2.15
C PHE A 198 17.70 4.28 -1.87
N GLN A 199 16.93 4.98 -2.67
CA GLN A 199 16.95 6.43 -2.73
C GLN A 199 16.24 7.11 -1.55
N ASP A 200 15.15 6.54 -1.11
CA ASP A 200 14.28 7.10 -0.06
C ASP A 200 14.39 6.26 1.23
N ASP A 201 15.04 6.68 2.30
CA ASP A 201 15.95 7.85 2.49
C ASP A 201 17.44 7.42 2.49
N ASN A 202 17.76 6.16 2.18
CA ASN A 202 19.10 5.60 2.35
C ASN A 202 20.20 6.43 1.67
N ALA A 203 19.93 6.95 0.47
CA ALA A 203 20.88 7.81 -0.21
C ALA A 203 21.09 9.15 0.52
N ALA A 204 20.02 9.72 1.09
CA ALA A 204 20.09 10.96 1.84
C ALA A 204 20.85 10.79 3.17
N VAL A 205 20.73 9.64 3.81
CA VAL A 205 21.48 9.31 5.04
C VAL A 205 22.98 9.12 4.75
N ALA A 206 23.33 8.61 3.56
CA ALA A 206 24.70 8.28 3.20
C ALA A 206 25.52 9.49 2.71
N MET A 207 24.89 10.61 2.36
CA MET A 207 25.55 11.83 1.88
C MET A 207 25.95 12.75 3.04
#